data_e76fd7768a892cdf214e00b7d04537e1
#
_entry.id   e76fd7768a892cdf214e00b7d04537e1
#
_cell.length_a   1.000
_cell.length_b   1.000
_cell.length_c   1.000
_cell.angle_alpha   90.00
_cell.angle_beta   90.00
_cell.angle_gamma   90.00
#
_symmetry.space_group_name_H-M   'P 1'
#
loop_
_entity.id
_entity.type
_entity.pdbx_description
1 polymer ?
#
loop_
_entity_poly.entity_id
_entity_poly.type
_entity_poly.pdbx_seq_one_letter_code
_entity_poly.pdbx_strand_id
1 'polypeptide(L)'
;MQGKVEICGVNTSKLKVLKNEETMELLRRTKQGDMKAREELIAGNLRLVLSVIQKFSNRGENADDLFQVGCIGLMKAIDNFDAEVHDVRFSTYGVPMIIGEIRRFLRDNNALRVSRTLRDTAYRAMQAREALEKQLGREPTMDEIAAAAGLARREVTAALESV
;
A
#
# COMPACT_ATOMS: atom_id res chain seq x y z
N MET A 1 21.53 -2.37 -16.55
CA MET A 1 21.97 -2.78 -15.19
C MET A 1 20.75 -2.82 -14.27
N GLN A 2 20.28 -3.99 -13.93
CA GLN A 2 19.27 -4.12 -12.90
C GLN A 2 19.98 -3.95 -11.57
N GLY A 3 19.74 -2.82 -10.91
CA GLY A 3 20.30 -2.55 -9.60
C GLY A 3 19.85 -3.60 -8.60
N LYS A 4 20.79 -4.10 -7.80
CA LYS A 4 20.51 -4.91 -6.63
C LYS A 4 19.65 -4.09 -5.69
N VAL A 5 18.39 -4.45 -5.53
CA VAL A 5 17.50 -3.86 -4.53
C VAL A 5 17.17 -4.96 -3.53
N GLU A 6 17.37 -4.66 -2.26
CA GLU A 6 16.95 -5.52 -1.17
C GLU A 6 15.60 -5.02 -0.66
N ILE A 7 14.57 -5.87 -0.72
CA ILE A 7 13.23 -5.56 -0.26
C ILE A 7 12.83 -6.60 0.79
N CYS A 8 12.48 -6.16 1.99
CA CYS A 8 12.14 -7.02 3.13
C CYS A 8 13.21 -8.08 3.44
N GLY A 9 14.49 -7.74 3.28
CA GLY A 9 15.60 -8.67 3.47
C GLY A 9 15.81 -9.68 2.34
N VAL A 10 15.06 -9.57 1.25
CA VAL A 10 15.16 -10.45 0.09
C VAL A 10 15.97 -9.79 -1.01
N ASN A 11 17.03 -10.47 -1.45
CA ASN A 11 17.84 -10.01 -2.57
C ASN A 11 17.13 -10.30 -3.89
N THR A 12 16.64 -9.25 -4.54
CA THR A 12 15.84 -9.35 -5.76
C THR A 12 16.59 -9.96 -6.97
N SER A 13 17.93 -9.94 -6.94
CA SER A 13 18.75 -10.52 -8.03
C SER A 13 18.83 -12.05 -7.99
N LYS A 14 18.48 -12.67 -6.86
CA LYS A 14 18.60 -14.11 -6.64
C LYS A 14 17.26 -14.83 -6.59
N LEU A 15 16.18 -14.18 -6.98
CA LEU A 15 14.86 -14.78 -6.94
C LEU A 15 14.71 -15.88 -7.99
N LYS A 16 14.29 -17.05 -7.52
CA LYS A 16 14.00 -18.20 -8.36
C LYS A 16 12.69 -17.97 -9.12
N VAL A 17 12.66 -18.38 -10.38
CA VAL A 17 11.46 -18.41 -11.21
C VAL A 17 11.05 -19.86 -11.46
N LEU A 18 9.81 -20.18 -11.17
CA LEU A 18 9.26 -21.50 -11.41
C LEU A 18 8.67 -21.60 -12.82
N LYS A 19 8.88 -22.75 -13.47
CA LYS A 19 8.19 -23.10 -14.70
C LYS A 19 6.72 -23.41 -14.41
N ASN A 20 5.85 -23.27 -15.42
CA ASN A 20 4.42 -23.53 -15.25
C ASN A 20 4.13 -24.96 -14.74
N GLU A 21 4.86 -25.95 -15.23
CA GLU A 21 4.71 -27.35 -14.80
C GLU A 21 5.08 -27.53 -13.32
N GLU A 22 6.17 -26.92 -12.87
CA GLU A 22 6.59 -26.94 -11.47
C GLU A 22 5.54 -26.25 -10.58
N THR A 23 5.01 -25.13 -11.03
CA THR A 23 3.97 -24.37 -10.34
C THR A 23 2.71 -25.24 -10.14
N MET A 24 2.26 -25.89 -11.19
CA MET A 24 1.07 -26.74 -11.14
C MET A 24 1.26 -27.95 -10.21
N GLU A 25 2.43 -28.58 -10.23
CA GLU A 25 2.74 -29.68 -9.32
C GLU A 25 2.78 -29.22 -7.85
N LEU A 26 3.40 -28.08 -7.58
CA LEU A 26 3.43 -27.50 -6.24
C LEU A 26 2.03 -27.09 -5.74
N LEU A 27 1.18 -26.58 -6.62
CA LEU A 27 -0.22 -26.26 -6.31
C LEU A 27 -0.99 -27.52 -5.92
N ARG A 28 -0.81 -28.60 -6.68
CA ARG A 28 -1.44 -29.89 -6.40
C ARG A 28 -1.02 -30.42 -5.03
N ARG A 29 0.27 -30.38 -4.72
CA ARG A 29 0.81 -30.81 -3.42
C ARG A 29 0.34 -29.92 -2.27
N THR A 30 0.26 -28.63 -2.49
CA THR A 30 -0.25 -27.67 -1.50
C THR A 30 -1.70 -27.98 -1.12
N LYS A 31 -2.54 -28.32 -2.09
CA LYS A 31 -3.92 -28.74 -1.82
C LYS A 31 -4.04 -30.00 -1.01
N GLN A 32 -3.04 -30.87 -1.10
CA GLN A 32 -2.95 -32.10 -0.29
C GLN A 32 -2.41 -31.85 1.12
N GLY A 33 -2.14 -30.60 1.48
CA GLY A 33 -1.64 -30.22 2.80
C GLY A 33 -0.11 -30.17 2.92
N ASP A 34 0.62 -30.20 1.81
CA ASP A 34 2.08 -30.10 1.81
C ASP A 34 2.50 -28.63 2.03
N MET A 35 2.85 -28.30 3.26
CA MET A 35 3.26 -26.94 3.64
C MET A 35 4.60 -26.53 3.03
N LYS A 36 5.50 -27.47 2.78
CA LYS A 36 6.77 -27.16 2.11
C LYS A 36 6.56 -26.77 0.65
N ALA A 37 5.63 -27.43 -0.03
CA ALA A 37 5.23 -27.06 -1.39
C ALA A 37 4.65 -25.66 -1.43
N ARG A 38 3.84 -25.28 -0.45
CA ARG A 38 3.29 -23.94 -0.32
C ARG A 38 4.39 -22.89 -0.14
N GLU A 39 5.37 -23.14 0.70
CA GLU A 39 6.52 -22.26 0.91
C GLU A 39 7.34 -22.10 -0.39
N GLU A 40 7.58 -23.17 -1.12
CA GLU A 40 8.26 -23.12 -2.42
C GLU A 40 7.47 -22.32 -3.46
N LEU A 41 6.15 -22.45 -3.48
CA LEU A 41 5.30 -21.63 -4.35
C LEU A 41 5.42 -20.14 -4.05
N ILE A 42 5.37 -19.79 -2.78
CA ILE A 42 5.53 -18.39 -2.35
C ILE A 42 6.90 -17.88 -2.78
N ALA A 43 7.96 -18.60 -2.43
CA ALA A 43 9.33 -18.21 -2.77
C ALA A 43 9.55 -18.11 -4.29
N GLY A 44 8.99 -19.03 -5.07
CA GLY A 44 9.11 -19.07 -6.51
C GLY A 44 8.29 -18.03 -7.26
N ASN A 45 7.36 -17.33 -6.58
CA ASN A 45 6.50 -16.28 -7.15
C ASN A 45 6.77 -14.89 -6.59
N LEU A 46 7.81 -14.71 -5.78
CA LEU A 46 8.19 -13.40 -5.24
C LEU A 46 8.55 -12.40 -6.37
N ARG A 47 9.16 -12.89 -7.43
CA ARG A 47 9.47 -12.08 -8.60
C ARG A 47 8.21 -11.55 -9.29
N LEU A 48 7.15 -12.35 -9.31
CA LEU A 48 5.84 -11.92 -9.80
C LEU A 48 5.29 -10.77 -8.96
N VAL A 49 5.36 -10.88 -7.63
CA VAL A 49 4.98 -9.81 -6.71
C VAL A 49 5.78 -8.54 -6.98
N LEU A 50 7.10 -8.64 -7.14
CA LEU A 50 7.96 -7.50 -7.47
C LEU A 50 7.55 -6.81 -8.77
N SER A 51 7.23 -7.59 -9.81
CA SER A 51 6.81 -7.02 -11.09
C SER A 51 5.51 -6.25 -10.98
N VAL A 52 4.61 -6.68 -10.10
CA VAL A 52 3.35 -5.99 -9.84
C VAL A 52 3.57 -4.71 -9.04
N ILE A 53 4.35 -4.76 -7.95
CA ILE A 53 4.58 -3.57 -7.11
C ILE A 53 5.31 -2.44 -7.84
N GLN A 54 6.13 -2.75 -8.83
CA GLN A 54 6.79 -1.74 -9.66
C GLN A 54 5.80 -0.79 -10.35
N LYS A 55 4.60 -1.28 -10.67
CA LYS A 55 3.53 -0.46 -11.26
C LYS A 55 2.96 0.56 -10.29
N PHE A 56 3.19 0.38 -9.00
CA PHE A 56 2.71 1.25 -7.92
C PHE A 56 3.82 2.09 -7.28
N SER A 57 5.03 2.08 -7.83
CA SER A 57 6.21 2.77 -7.26
C SER A 57 6.04 4.29 -7.14
N ASN A 58 5.18 4.89 -7.96
CA ASN A 58 4.95 6.34 -8.00
C ASN A 58 3.84 6.82 -7.06
N ARG A 59 3.33 5.95 -6.19
CA ARG A 59 2.21 6.27 -5.29
C ARG A 59 2.64 6.78 -3.91
N GLY A 60 3.95 6.99 -3.69
CA GLY A 60 4.49 7.53 -2.43
C GLY A 60 4.49 6.54 -1.27
N GLU A 61 4.21 5.26 -1.51
CA GLU A 61 4.26 4.22 -0.51
C GLU A 61 5.64 3.57 -0.41
N ASN A 62 5.96 3.04 0.77
CA ASN A 62 7.18 2.28 1.01
C ASN A 62 7.14 0.97 0.22
N ALA A 63 8.23 0.66 -0.50
CA ALA A 63 8.34 -0.56 -1.29
C ALA A 63 8.22 -1.84 -0.45
N ASP A 64 8.75 -1.83 0.78
CA ASP A 64 8.65 -2.96 1.71
C ASP A 64 7.20 -3.24 2.10
N ASP A 65 6.42 -2.20 2.38
CA ASP A 65 5.01 -2.32 2.71
C ASP A 65 4.21 -2.86 1.53
N LEU A 66 4.46 -2.34 0.33
CA LEU A 66 3.82 -2.83 -0.90
C LEU A 66 4.16 -4.30 -1.17
N PHE A 67 5.41 -4.68 -0.95
CA PHE A 67 5.85 -6.07 -1.12
C PHE A 67 5.15 -7.01 -0.14
N GLN A 68 5.06 -6.64 1.13
CA GLN A 68 4.36 -7.43 2.15
C GLN A 68 2.88 -7.61 1.79
N VAL A 69 2.22 -6.55 1.39
CA VAL A 69 0.80 -6.59 0.98
C VAL A 69 0.64 -7.42 -0.29
N GLY A 70 1.55 -7.28 -1.25
CA GLY A 70 1.58 -8.10 -2.46
C GLY A 70 1.74 -9.59 -2.16
N CYS A 71 2.58 -9.94 -1.18
CA CYS A 71 2.74 -11.31 -0.72
C CYS A 71 1.46 -11.87 -0.08
N ILE A 72 0.70 -11.06 0.64
CA ILE A 72 -0.62 -11.45 1.16
C ILE A 72 -1.56 -11.80 0.00
N GLY A 73 -1.59 -10.99 -1.05
CA GLY A 73 -2.36 -11.26 -2.25
C GLY A 73 -1.94 -12.55 -2.95
N LEU A 74 -0.63 -12.81 -3.01
CA LEU A 74 -0.08 -14.05 -3.55
C LEU A 74 -0.51 -15.27 -2.73
N MET A 75 -0.44 -15.20 -1.40
CA MET A 75 -0.88 -16.29 -0.52
C MET A 75 -2.36 -16.60 -0.69
N LYS A 76 -3.20 -15.57 -0.78
CA LYS A 76 -4.63 -15.74 -1.07
C LYS A 76 -4.87 -16.39 -2.43
N ALA A 77 -4.09 -16.01 -3.43
CA ALA A 77 -4.19 -16.61 -4.76
C ALA A 77 -3.83 -18.11 -4.73
N ILE A 78 -2.78 -18.47 -4.02
CA ILE A 78 -2.36 -19.87 -3.86
C ILE A 78 -3.47 -20.68 -3.17
N ASP A 79 -4.03 -20.15 -2.10
CA ASP A 79 -5.04 -20.85 -1.30
C ASP A 79 -6.39 -21.01 -2.05
N ASN A 80 -6.71 -20.10 -2.96
CA ASN A 80 -7.99 -20.07 -3.68
C ASN A 80 -7.90 -20.60 -5.12
N PHE A 81 -6.71 -20.77 -5.68
CA PHE A 81 -6.55 -21.28 -7.04
C PHE A 81 -6.89 -22.77 -7.12
N ASP A 82 -7.77 -23.12 -8.07
CA ASP A 82 -8.10 -24.49 -8.39
C ASP A 82 -7.78 -24.77 -9.86
N ALA A 83 -6.75 -25.59 -10.09
CA ALA A 83 -6.30 -25.94 -11.44
C ALA A 83 -7.35 -26.71 -12.26
N GLU A 84 -8.29 -27.39 -11.60
CA GLU A 84 -9.38 -28.10 -12.28
C GLU A 84 -10.48 -27.17 -12.76
N VAL A 85 -10.70 -26.09 -12.03
CA VAL A 85 -11.76 -25.11 -12.35
C VAL A 85 -11.24 -23.95 -13.20
N HIS A 86 -10.00 -23.50 -12.91
CA HIS A 86 -9.39 -22.36 -13.59
C HIS A 86 -8.51 -22.85 -14.75
N ASP A 87 -8.99 -22.72 -15.97
CA ASP A 87 -8.23 -23.08 -17.18
C ASP A 87 -7.30 -21.93 -17.61
N VAL A 88 -6.49 -21.45 -16.68
CA VAL A 88 -5.52 -20.39 -16.91
C VAL A 88 -4.23 -20.68 -16.13
N ARG A 89 -3.14 -20.01 -16.51
CA ARG A 89 -1.91 -20.08 -15.75
C ARG A 89 -2.10 -19.44 -14.38
N PHE A 90 -1.41 -19.96 -13.37
CA PHE A 90 -1.45 -19.40 -12.02
C PHE A 90 -1.16 -17.89 -12.01
N SER A 91 -0.17 -17.42 -12.78
CA SER A 91 0.17 -15.99 -12.88
C SER A 91 -1.01 -15.14 -13.36
N THR A 92 -1.80 -15.64 -14.31
CA THR A 92 -2.99 -14.95 -14.83
C THR A 92 -4.05 -14.79 -13.75
N TYR A 93 -4.18 -15.76 -12.87
CA TYR A 93 -5.09 -15.70 -11.71
C TYR A 93 -4.50 -14.86 -10.57
N GLY A 94 -3.20 -15.01 -10.29
CA GLY A 94 -2.53 -14.40 -9.14
C GLY A 94 -2.35 -12.89 -9.26
N VAL A 95 -2.05 -12.38 -10.45
CA VAL A 95 -1.79 -10.94 -10.65
C VAL A 95 -2.98 -10.07 -10.23
N PRO A 96 -4.23 -10.34 -10.64
CA PRO A 96 -5.38 -9.56 -10.16
C PRO A 96 -5.57 -9.63 -8.64
N MET A 97 -5.28 -10.76 -8.01
CA MET A 97 -5.37 -10.92 -6.55
C MET A 97 -4.34 -10.05 -5.83
N ILE A 98 -3.11 -10.03 -6.33
CA ILE A 98 -2.03 -9.18 -5.80
C ILE A 98 -2.40 -7.70 -5.97
N ILE A 99 -2.85 -7.30 -7.14
CA ILE A 99 -3.28 -5.92 -7.45
C ILE A 99 -4.43 -5.51 -6.53
N GLY A 100 -5.39 -6.39 -6.32
CA GLY A 100 -6.55 -6.12 -5.46
C GLY A 100 -6.15 -5.80 -4.01
N GLU A 101 -5.22 -6.56 -3.45
CA GLU A 101 -4.69 -6.30 -2.10
C GLU A 101 -3.92 -4.98 -2.03
N ILE A 102 -3.09 -4.70 -3.02
CA ILE A 102 -2.34 -3.44 -3.08
C ILE A 102 -3.28 -2.23 -3.18
N ARG A 103 -4.29 -2.30 -4.04
CA ARG A 103 -5.27 -1.20 -4.19
C ARG A 103 -6.06 -0.96 -2.91
N ARG A 104 -6.44 -2.01 -2.20
CA ARG A 104 -7.10 -1.90 -0.90
C ARG A 104 -6.20 -1.20 0.12
N PHE A 105 -4.95 -1.63 0.23
CA PHE A 105 -3.96 -1.02 1.10
C PHE A 105 -3.75 0.47 0.79
N LEU A 106 -3.59 0.83 -0.48
CA LEU A 106 -3.41 2.23 -0.90
C LEU A 106 -4.62 3.09 -0.56
N ARG A 107 -5.82 2.60 -0.78
CA ARG A 107 -7.06 3.31 -0.44
C ARG A 107 -7.16 3.56 1.05
N ASP A 108 -6.92 2.54 1.87
CA ASP A 108 -7.03 2.64 3.33
C ASP A 108 -5.95 3.56 3.90
N ASN A 109 -4.74 3.49 3.38
CA ASN A 109 -3.63 4.38 3.78
C ASN A 109 -3.87 5.84 3.39
N ASN A 110 -4.40 6.10 2.19
CA ASN A 110 -4.74 7.45 1.75
C ASN A 110 -5.81 8.08 2.65
N ALA A 111 -6.83 7.33 3.01
CA ALA A 111 -7.87 7.79 3.93
C ALA A 111 -7.29 8.18 5.30
N LEU A 112 -6.38 7.36 5.85
CA LEU A 112 -5.69 7.66 7.11
C LEU A 112 -4.79 8.90 7.01
N ARG A 113 -4.06 9.08 5.93
CA ARG A 113 -3.21 10.26 5.70
C ARG A 113 -4.01 11.54 5.62
N VAL A 114 -5.09 11.54 4.85
CA VAL A 114 -5.99 12.70 4.73
C VAL A 114 -6.56 13.05 6.10
N SER A 115 -7.01 12.09 6.89
CA SER A 115 -7.53 12.30 8.24
C SER A 115 -6.47 12.91 9.18
N ARG A 116 -5.23 12.41 9.17
CA ARG A 116 -4.13 12.95 9.99
C ARG A 116 -3.77 14.36 9.57
N THR A 117 -3.60 14.60 8.28
CA THR A 117 -3.29 15.93 7.74
C THR A 117 -4.37 16.93 8.11
N LEU A 118 -5.64 16.55 8.02
CA LEU A 118 -6.76 17.40 8.39
C LEU A 118 -6.74 17.74 9.88
N ARG A 119 -6.44 16.80 10.77
CA ARG A 119 -6.29 17.03 12.21
C ARG A 119 -5.14 17.99 12.52
N ASP A 120 -3.97 17.77 11.90
CA ASP A 120 -2.80 18.62 12.10
C ASP A 120 -3.07 20.06 11.63
N THR A 121 -3.72 20.20 10.48
CA THR A 121 -4.13 21.49 9.93
C THR A 121 -5.13 22.20 10.85
N ALA A 122 -6.13 21.49 11.37
CA ALA A 122 -7.12 22.02 12.30
C ALA A 122 -6.45 22.49 13.60
N TYR A 123 -5.54 21.71 14.15
CA TYR A 123 -4.81 22.06 15.38
C TYR A 123 -3.99 23.34 15.18
N ARG A 124 -3.26 23.44 14.07
CA ARG A 124 -2.46 24.64 13.74
C ARG A 124 -3.34 25.88 13.54
N ALA A 125 -4.46 25.72 12.87
CA ALA A 125 -5.41 26.81 12.65
C ALA A 125 -6.03 27.30 13.97
N MET A 126 -6.41 26.39 14.85
CA MET A 126 -6.97 26.74 16.16
C MET A 126 -5.96 27.44 17.07
N GLN A 127 -4.71 26.99 17.08
CA GLN A 127 -3.64 27.65 17.83
C GLN A 127 -3.37 29.08 17.32
N ALA A 128 -3.31 29.23 15.99
CA ALA A 128 -3.13 30.54 15.38
C ALA A 128 -4.28 31.49 15.69
N ARG A 129 -5.51 31.00 15.64
CA ARG A 129 -6.72 31.76 16.00
C ARG A 129 -6.66 32.25 17.45
N GLU A 130 -6.36 31.36 18.40
CA GLU A 130 -6.29 31.69 19.81
C GLU A 130 -5.20 32.75 20.10
N ALA A 131 -4.02 32.59 19.52
CA ALA A 131 -2.93 33.54 19.66
C ALA A 131 -3.28 34.92 19.09
N LEU A 132 -3.93 34.96 17.93
CA LEU A 132 -4.37 36.21 17.29
C LEU A 132 -5.50 36.91 18.06
N GLU A 133 -6.45 36.17 18.63
CA GLU A 133 -7.49 36.75 19.49
C GLU A 133 -6.89 37.49 20.69
N LYS A 134 -5.92 36.89 21.33
CA LYS A 134 -5.20 37.54 22.46
C LYS A 134 -4.42 38.76 22.04
N GLN A 135 -3.82 38.75 20.86
CA GLN A 135 -3.00 39.84 20.34
C GLN A 135 -3.84 40.99 19.82
N LEU A 136 -4.92 40.69 19.08
CA LEU A 136 -5.76 41.68 18.41
C LEU A 136 -6.91 42.22 19.27
N GLY A 137 -7.31 41.47 20.31
CA GLY A 137 -8.48 41.83 21.14
C GLY A 137 -9.82 41.68 20.41
N ARG A 138 -9.84 41.02 19.28
CA ARG A 138 -11.02 40.73 18.43
C ARG A 138 -10.87 39.36 17.77
N GLU A 139 -11.93 38.86 17.20
CA GLU A 139 -11.90 37.63 16.40
C GLU A 139 -11.12 37.85 15.10
N PRO A 140 -10.09 37.03 14.81
CA PRO A 140 -9.33 37.16 13.58
C PRO A 140 -10.10 36.65 12.36
N THR A 141 -9.78 37.21 11.21
CA THR A 141 -10.35 36.76 9.93
C THR A 141 -9.69 35.46 9.47
N MET A 142 -10.33 34.75 8.54
CA MET A 142 -9.77 33.53 7.94
C MET A 142 -8.41 33.80 7.28
N ASP A 143 -8.24 34.94 6.63
CA ASP A 143 -6.99 35.33 5.99
C ASP A 143 -5.87 35.57 7.03
N GLU A 144 -6.20 36.19 8.16
CA GLU A 144 -5.27 36.40 9.26
C GLU A 144 -4.82 35.09 9.88
N ILE A 145 -5.75 34.16 10.09
CA ILE A 145 -5.45 32.80 10.61
C ILE A 145 -4.57 32.04 9.61
N ALA A 146 -4.91 32.08 8.33
CA ALA A 146 -4.15 31.41 7.26
C ALA A 146 -2.69 31.92 7.21
N ALA A 147 -2.51 33.25 7.25
CA ALA A 147 -1.18 33.86 7.26
C ALA A 147 -0.37 33.46 8.50
N ALA A 148 -0.97 33.49 9.69
CA ALA A 148 -0.31 33.14 10.94
C ALA A 148 0.03 31.64 11.03
N ALA A 149 -0.81 30.76 10.52
CA ALA A 149 -0.60 29.31 10.52
C ALA A 149 0.29 28.82 9.37
N GLY A 150 0.58 29.67 8.37
CA GLY A 150 1.32 29.29 7.17
C GLY A 150 0.52 28.33 6.28
N LEU A 151 -0.80 28.50 6.19
CA LEU A 151 -1.73 27.66 5.45
C LEU A 151 -2.45 28.46 4.38
N ALA A 152 -3.00 27.79 3.37
CA ALA A 152 -3.91 28.41 2.43
C ALA A 152 -5.28 28.63 3.08
N ARG A 153 -5.99 29.69 2.68
CA ARG A 153 -7.32 30.01 3.22
C ARG A 153 -8.31 28.85 3.12
N ARG A 154 -8.32 28.14 1.99
CA ARG A 154 -9.18 26.95 1.78
C ARG A 154 -8.88 25.81 2.75
N GLU A 155 -7.61 25.65 3.12
CA GLU A 155 -7.19 24.63 4.08
C GLU A 155 -7.68 24.96 5.49
N VAL A 156 -7.60 26.21 5.89
CA VAL A 156 -8.12 26.71 7.17
C VAL A 156 -9.63 26.53 7.26
N THR A 157 -10.36 26.92 6.21
CA THR A 157 -11.80 26.78 6.15
C THR A 157 -12.23 25.31 6.28
N ALA A 158 -11.65 24.43 5.47
CA ALA A 158 -11.95 23.00 5.51
C ALA A 158 -11.61 22.37 6.88
N ALA A 159 -10.49 22.76 7.48
CA ALA A 159 -10.05 22.26 8.77
C ALA A 159 -10.98 22.70 9.91
N LEU A 160 -11.38 23.95 9.94
CA LEU A 160 -12.28 24.50 10.98
C LEU A 160 -13.72 23.98 10.85
N GLU A 161 -14.17 23.67 9.64
CA GLU A 161 -15.48 23.05 9.40
C GLU A 161 -15.52 21.58 9.84
N SER A 162 -14.37 20.91 9.91
CA SER A 162 -14.26 19.48 10.29
C SER A 162 -14.23 19.24 11.80
N VAL A 163 -14.15 20.27 12.60
CA VAL A 163 -14.03 20.19 14.07
C VAL A 163 -15.38 20.25 14.77
#